data_ef32006b49605cb9e43d67639d728202
#
_entry.id   ef32006b49605cb9e43d67639d728202
#
_cell.length_a   1.000
_cell.length_b   1.000
_cell.length_c   1.000
_cell.angle_alpha   90.00
_cell.angle_beta   90.00
_cell.angle_gamma   90.00
#
_symmetry.space_group_name_H-M   'P 1'
#
loop_
_entity.id
_entity.type
_entity.pdbx_description
1 polymer ?
#
loop_
_entity_poly.entity_id
_entity_poly.type
_entity_poly.pdbx_seq_one_letter_code
_entity_poly.pdbx_strand_id
1 'polypeptide(L)'
;NNYYILYEVSWRFMSVIVLAGTIGAGKSSLTAMLSEHLGSQAFYESIDDNEGLPLFYADPEQYAFLLQIYFLNKRFDSIKKAMQDDNNVLDRSIYEDSLLFHLNADLGRATETEVKVYDELLANMMQELPYAAHKKHPDLLVHIRVSFETMMERIQKRGREYEQLEFDPTLYDYYKELNSRYDQWYEDYNESPKIQIDGDRLNFVDDAAARDEVIRLIDEKILEVQ
;
A
#
# COMPACT_ATOMS: atom_id res chain seq x y z
N ASN A 1 -15.34 -28.63 25.61
CA ASN A 1 -14.23 -28.85 24.64
C ASN A 1 -14.26 -27.95 23.40
N ASN A 2 -15.36 -27.25 23.13
CA ASN A 2 -15.45 -26.31 21.98
C ASN A 2 -14.79 -24.95 22.24
N TYR A 3 -14.57 -24.57 23.50
CA TYR A 3 -13.93 -23.29 23.83
C TYR A 3 -12.42 -23.28 23.52
N TYR A 4 -11.74 -24.42 23.65
CA TYR A 4 -10.31 -24.52 23.34
C TYR A 4 -10.02 -24.39 21.82
N ILE A 5 -10.92 -24.90 20.99
CA ILE A 5 -10.77 -24.82 19.51
C ILE A 5 -10.94 -23.38 19.00
N LEU A 6 -11.86 -22.61 19.61
CA LEU A 6 -12.07 -21.20 19.26
C LEU A 6 -10.89 -20.30 19.68
N TYR A 7 -10.26 -20.58 20.84
CA TYR A 7 -9.06 -19.87 21.27
C TYR A 7 -7.83 -20.19 20.42
N GLU A 8 -7.60 -21.44 20.04
CA GLU A 8 -6.48 -21.82 19.16
C GLU A 8 -6.60 -21.22 17.75
N VAL A 9 -7.82 -21.08 17.23
CA VAL A 9 -8.06 -20.44 15.92
C VAL A 9 -7.83 -18.93 16.00
N SER A 10 -8.16 -18.27 17.14
CA SER A 10 -7.97 -16.84 17.32
C SER A 10 -6.51 -16.38 17.36
N TRP A 11 -5.60 -17.20 17.91
CA TRP A 11 -4.16 -16.87 17.97
C TRP A 11 -3.42 -17.15 16.66
N ARG A 12 -3.97 -17.99 15.79
CA ARG A 12 -3.35 -18.38 14.51
C ARG A 12 -3.30 -17.29 13.44
N PHE A 13 -4.07 -16.21 13.58
CA PHE A 13 -4.22 -15.16 12.58
C PHE A 13 -3.88 -13.76 13.10
N MET A 14 -3.14 -13.66 14.21
CA MET A 14 -2.68 -12.36 14.70
C MET A 14 -1.47 -11.92 13.90
N SER A 15 -1.70 -11.11 12.88
CA SER A 15 -0.66 -10.64 11.96
C SER A 15 -0.88 -9.19 11.56
N VAL A 16 0.19 -8.44 11.48
CA VAL A 16 0.20 -7.12 10.84
C VAL A 16 0.50 -7.32 9.36
N ILE A 17 -0.51 -7.08 8.53
CA ILE A 17 -0.43 -7.25 7.08
C ILE A 17 -0.41 -5.89 6.42
N VAL A 18 0.49 -5.70 5.46
CA VAL A 18 0.57 -4.49 4.66
C VAL A 18 0.26 -4.82 3.21
N LEU A 19 -0.67 -4.07 2.62
CA LEU A 19 -1.01 -4.19 1.21
C LEU A 19 -0.18 -3.23 0.38
N ALA A 20 0.30 -3.70 -0.76
CA ALA A 20 1.08 -2.94 -1.72
C ALA A 20 0.51 -3.10 -3.14
N GLY A 21 0.77 -2.13 -4.00
CA GLY A 21 0.35 -2.16 -5.40
C GLY A 21 0.07 -0.77 -5.96
N THR A 22 0.07 -0.67 -7.27
CA THR A 22 -0.13 0.59 -8.00
C THR A 22 -1.50 1.24 -7.72
N ILE A 23 -1.72 2.43 -8.23
CA ILE A 23 -3.02 3.09 -8.23
C ILE A 23 -4.04 2.18 -8.94
N GLY A 24 -5.23 2.01 -8.37
CA GLY A 24 -6.25 1.13 -8.95
C GLY A 24 -6.03 -0.37 -8.77
N ALA A 25 -4.98 -0.82 -8.08
CA ALA A 25 -4.73 -2.25 -7.85
C ALA A 25 -5.81 -2.96 -7.02
N GLY A 26 -6.57 -2.23 -6.18
CA GLY A 26 -7.62 -2.79 -5.32
C GLY A 26 -7.22 -2.93 -3.87
N LYS A 27 -6.15 -2.25 -3.43
CA LYS A 27 -5.65 -2.30 -2.05
C LYS A 27 -6.71 -2.05 -0.99
N SER A 28 -7.43 -0.93 -1.10
CA SER A 28 -8.45 -0.56 -0.10
C SER A 28 -9.59 -1.57 -0.01
N SER A 29 -10.00 -2.15 -1.14
CA SER A 29 -10.99 -3.23 -1.17
C SER A 29 -10.48 -4.49 -0.47
N LEU A 30 -9.24 -4.90 -0.75
CA LEU A 30 -8.63 -6.07 -0.09
C LEU A 30 -8.35 -5.80 1.39
N THR A 31 -7.99 -4.57 1.78
CA THR A 31 -7.85 -4.15 3.18
C THR A 31 -9.15 -4.38 3.95
N ALA A 32 -10.29 -3.95 3.39
CA ALA A 32 -11.60 -4.15 4.00
C ALA A 32 -11.94 -5.65 4.14
N MET A 33 -11.75 -6.42 3.08
CA MET A 33 -12.04 -7.87 3.07
C MET A 33 -11.18 -8.65 4.06
N LEU A 34 -9.88 -8.37 4.10
CA LEU A 34 -8.95 -9.04 5.02
C LEU A 34 -9.21 -8.66 6.48
N SER A 35 -9.45 -7.39 6.77
CA SER A 35 -9.74 -6.97 8.14
C SER A 35 -11.05 -7.59 8.67
N GLU A 36 -12.07 -7.70 7.84
CA GLU A 36 -13.30 -8.42 8.18
C GLU A 36 -13.04 -9.92 8.42
N HIS A 37 -12.32 -10.57 7.50
CA HIS A 37 -11.98 -12.00 7.58
C HIS A 37 -11.16 -12.35 8.82
N LEU A 38 -10.16 -11.53 9.14
CA LEU A 38 -9.25 -11.76 10.27
C LEU A 38 -9.79 -11.20 11.60
N GLY A 39 -10.91 -10.49 11.59
CA GLY A 39 -11.42 -9.77 12.75
C GLY A 39 -10.44 -8.69 13.25
N SER A 40 -9.70 -8.06 12.32
CA SER A 40 -8.65 -7.09 12.59
C SER A 40 -9.08 -5.65 12.32
N GLN A 41 -8.25 -4.69 12.72
CA GLN A 41 -8.46 -3.28 12.40
C GLN A 41 -7.84 -2.94 11.04
N ALA A 42 -8.57 -2.17 10.21
CA ALA A 42 -8.10 -1.63 8.95
C ALA A 42 -7.55 -0.21 9.13
N PHE A 43 -6.39 0.06 8.51
CA PHE A 43 -5.78 1.38 8.42
C PHE A 43 -5.70 1.78 6.95
N TYR A 44 -6.55 2.72 6.54
CA TYR A 44 -6.63 3.18 5.15
C TYR A 44 -5.66 4.32 4.87
N GLU A 45 -5.29 4.46 3.60
CA GLU A 45 -4.54 5.61 3.11
C GLU A 45 -5.40 6.89 3.23
N SER A 46 -4.80 7.98 3.75
CA SER A 46 -5.48 9.28 3.91
C SER A 46 -5.54 10.01 2.57
N ILE A 47 -6.58 9.72 1.78
CA ILE A 47 -6.80 10.32 0.46
C ILE A 47 -7.88 11.39 0.51
N ASP A 48 -9.01 11.11 1.16
CA ASP A 48 -10.19 11.97 1.11
C ASP A 48 -9.98 13.30 1.84
N ASP A 49 -9.17 13.31 2.92
CA ASP A 49 -8.81 14.51 3.67
C ASP A 49 -7.48 15.13 3.21
N ASN A 50 -6.93 14.68 2.07
CA ASN A 50 -5.63 15.12 1.58
C ASN A 50 -5.75 16.32 0.64
N GLU A 51 -5.61 17.52 1.21
CA GLU A 51 -5.61 18.77 0.44
C GLU A 51 -4.41 18.89 -0.53
N GLY A 52 -3.32 18.16 -0.29
CA GLY A 52 -2.13 18.15 -1.15
C GLY A 52 -2.30 17.35 -2.44
N LEU A 53 -3.18 16.36 -2.47
CA LEU A 53 -3.33 15.49 -3.63
C LEU A 53 -3.88 16.21 -4.88
N PRO A 54 -4.96 17.02 -4.81
CA PRO A 54 -5.40 17.85 -5.94
C PRO A 54 -4.35 18.88 -6.37
N LEU A 55 -3.60 19.46 -5.43
CA LEU A 55 -2.51 20.39 -5.73
C LEU A 55 -1.40 19.73 -6.52
N PHE A 56 -1.00 18.51 -6.12
CA PHE A 56 -0.01 17.74 -6.86
C PHE A 56 -0.42 17.45 -8.30
N TYR A 57 -1.67 17.03 -8.53
CA TYR A 57 -2.14 16.77 -9.89
C TYR A 57 -2.27 18.04 -10.73
N ALA A 58 -2.50 19.20 -10.10
CA ALA A 58 -2.55 20.49 -10.79
C ALA A 58 -1.15 21.03 -11.14
N ASP A 59 -0.17 20.87 -10.26
CA ASP A 59 1.22 21.31 -10.43
C ASP A 59 2.19 20.35 -9.73
N PRO A 60 2.57 19.23 -10.40
CA PRO A 60 3.43 18.22 -9.80
C PRO A 60 4.81 18.73 -9.41
N GLU A 61 5.40 19.68 -10.17
CA GLU A 61 6.74 20.22 -9.88
C GLU A 61 6.75 21.01 -8.58
N GLN A 62 5.70 21.76 -8.31
CA GLN A 62 5.61 22.56 -7.10
C GLN A 62 5.24 21.74 -5.87
N TYR A 63 4.40 20.69 -6.02
CA TYR A 63 3.77 20.04 -4.88
C TYR A 63 4.18 18.59 -4.64
N ALA A 64 5.07 18.01 -5.45
CA ALA A 64 5.50 16.61 -5.27
C ALA A 64 6.13 16.38 -3.89
N PHE A 65 7.06 17.25 -3.46
CA PHE A 65 7.71 17.13 -2.16
C PHE A 65 6.71 17.31 -1.00
N LEU A 66 5.87 18.35 -1.07
CA LEU A 66 4.84 18.60 -0.05
C LEU A 66 3.91 17.38 0.11
N LEU A 67 3.44 16.83 -1.01
CA LEU A 67 2.56 15.67 -0.99
C LEU A 67 3.24 14.45 -0.35
N GLN A 68 4.50 14.19 -0.68
CA GLN A 68 5.24 13.05 -0.11
C GLN A 68 5.51 13.20 1.38
N ILE A 69 5.84 14.41 1.85
CA ILE A 69 5.97 14.66 3.30
C ILE A 69 4.64 14.47 4.02
N TYR A 70 3.52 14.89 3.41
CA TYR A 70 2.19 14.64 3.97
C TYR A 70 1.90 13.13 4.10
N PHE A 71 2.11 12.36 3.02
CA PHE A 71 1.91 10.91 3.06
C PHE A 71 2.83 10.23 4.06
N LEU A 72 4.12 10.58 4.07
CA LEU A 72 5.09 10.02 5.01
C LEU A 72 4.66 10.22 6.47
N ASN A 73 4.25 11.43 6.83
CA ASN A 73 3.75 11.75 8.17
C ASN A 73 2.51 10.93 8.55
N LYS A 74 1.51 10.89 7.67
CA LYS A 74 0.27 10.12 7.90
C LYS A 74 0.53 8.61 7.97
N ARG A 75 1.39 8.10 7.08
CA ARG A 75 1.78 6.70 7.06
C ARG A 75 2.47 6.29 8.34
N PHE A 76 3.43 7.08 8.79
CA PHE A 76 4.16 6.78 10.01
C PHE A 76 3.25 6.77 11.25
N ASP A 77 2.29 7.70 11.33
CA ASP A 77 1.29 7.69 12.41
C ASP A 77 0.41 6.43 12.36
N SER A 78 -0.03 6.00 11.18
CA SER A 78 -0.78 4.76 11.00
C SER A 78 0.04 3.53 11.38
N ILE A 79 1.33 3.47 11.00
CA ILE A 79 2.23 2.38 11.36
C ILE A 79 2.40 2.29 12.88
N LYS A 80 2.64 3.40 13.56
CA LYS A 80 2.77 3.42 15.04
C LYS A 80 1.54 2.85 15.71
N LYS A 81 0.34 3.20 15.23
CA LYS A 81 -0.92 2.69 15.76
C LYS A 81 -1.11 1.20 15.44
N ALA A 82 -0.89 0.82 14.18
CA ALA A 82 -1.06 -0.55 13.73
C ALA A 82 -0.08 -1.53 14.39
N MET A 83 1.14 -1.10 14.68
CA MET A 83 2.17 -1.94 15.31
C MET A 83 2.04 -2.05 16.84
N GLN A 84 1.06 -1.39 17.47
CA GLN A 84 0.75 -1.56 18.89
C GLN A 84 0.02 -2.87 19.18
N ASP A 85 -0.74 -3.37 18.21
CA ASP A 85 -1.44 -4.64 18.25
C ASP A 85 -0.92 -5.58 17.18
N ASP A 86 -1.05 -6.88 17.41
CA ASP A 86 -0.54 -7.91 16.50
C ASP A 86 -1.55 -8.33 15.42
N ASN A 87 -2.65 -7.61 15.24
CA ASN A 87 -3.72 -8.00 14.32
C ASN A 87 -4.32 -6.79 13.58
N ASN A 88 -3.63 -6.33 12.54
CA ASN A 88 -4.03 -5.15 11.77
C ASN A 88 -3.71 -5.30 10.29
N VAL A 89 -4.46 -4.60 9.43
CA VAL A 89 -4.23 -4.52 7.98
C VAL A 89 -4.04 -3.06 7.57
N LEU A 90 -2.93 -2.78 6.90
CA LEU A 90 -2.60 -1.44 6.40
C LEU A 90 -2.75 -1.37 4.88
N ASP A 91 -3.47 -0.36 4.40
CA ASP A 91 -3.54 0.00 2.98
C ASP A 91 -2.32 0.84 2.62
N ARG A 92 -1.42 0.29 1.85
CA ARG A 92 -0.15 0.81 1.37
C ARG A 92 1.01 0.76 2.37
N SER A 93 2.16 0.42 1.85
CA SER A 93 3.44 0.35 2.54
C SER A 93 4.17 1.69 2.55
N ILE A 94 4.90 1.99 3.64
CA ILE A 94 5.81 3.14 3.70
C ILE A 94 6.97 3.01 2.69
N TYR A 95 7.34 1.81 2.32
CA TYR A 95 8.39 1.55 1.31
C TYR A 95 7.94 1.89 -0.11
N GLU A 96 6.62 1.87 -0.40
CA GLU A 96 6.06 2.35 -1.66
C GLU A 96 6.08 3.88 -1.75
N ASP A 97 5.97 4.58 -0.63
CA ASP A 97 6.04 6.05 -0.61
C ASP A 97 7.38 6.52 -1.14
N SER A 98 8.48 5.83 -0.82
CA SER A 98 9.81 6.09 -1.39
C SER A 98 9.84 5.83 -2.90
N LEU A 99 9.27 4.72 -3.38
CA LEU A 99 9.15 4.43 -4.82
C LEU A 99 8.45 5.56 -5.58
N LEU A 100 7.31 6.03 -5.04
CA LEU A 100 6.52 7.10 -5.65
C LEU A 100 7.26 8.42 -5.69
N PHE A 101 8.00 8.77 -4.64
CA PHE A 101 8.75 10.02 -4.59
C PHE A 101 9.98 9.99 -5.51
N HIS A 102 10.74 8.91 -5.55
CA HIS A 102 11.86 8.76 -6.46
C HIS A 102 11.42 8.79 -7.93
N LEU A 103 10.27 8.20 -8.27
CA LEU A 103 9.66 8.35 -9.59
C LEU A 103 9.42 9.83 -9.94
N ASN A 104 8.81 10.59 -9.02
CA ASN A 104 8.57 12.02 -9.26
C ASN A 104 9.88 12.80 -9.42
N ALA A 105 10.92 12.47 -8.65
CA ALA A 105 12.25 13.07 -8.80
C ALA A 105 12.87 12.77 -10.16
N ASP A 106 12.81 11.52 -10.64
CA ASP A 106 13.31 11.11 -11.96
C ASP A 106 12.57 11.81 -13.11
N LEU A 107 11.31 12.18 -12.89
CA LEU A 107 10.51 12.99 -13.81
C LEU A 107 10.79 14.50 -13.70
N GLY A 108 11.75 14.92 -12.88
CA GLY A 108 12.12 16.32 -12.69
C GLY A 108 11.16 17.11 -11.77
N ARG A 109 10.29 16.43 -11.03
CA ARG A 109 9.28 17.04 -10.14
C ARG A 109 9.77 17.26 -8.71
N ALA A 110 11.01 16.88 -8.42
CA ALA A 110 11.66 17.12 -7.15
C ALA A 110 13.17 17.32 -7.36
N THR A 111 13.79 18.15 -6.51
CA THR A 111 15.21 18.42 -6.54
C THR A 111 16.00 17.34 -5.81
N GLU A 112 17.31 17.21 -6.11
CA GLU A 112 18.21 16.32 -5.37
C GLU A 112 18.21 16.60 -3.86
N THR A 113 18.09 17.88 -3.47
CA THR A 113 18.03 18.28 -2.07
C THR A 113 16.76 17.78 -1.40
N GLU A 114 15.60 17.85 -2.06
CA GLU A 114 14.34 17.35 -1.54
C GLU A 114 14.35 15.82 -1.41
N VAL A 115 14.91 15.10 -2.39
CA VAL A 115 15.11 13.64 -2.29
C VAL A 115 15.96 13.27 -1.10
N LYS A 116 17.10 13.95 -0.92
CA LYS A 116 17.99 13.70 0.22
C LYS A 116 17.31 13.95 1.56
N VAL A 117 16.57 15.06 1.69
CA VAL A 117 15.82 15.39 2.92
C VAL A 117 14.76 14.33 3.21
N TYR A 118 14.04 13.89 2.18
CA TYR A 118 13.03 12.84 2.31
C TYR A 118 13.65 11.52 2.79
N ASP A 119 14.72 11.06 2.16
CA ASP A 119 15.37 9.79 2.49
C ASP A 119 15.96 9.81 3.91
N GLU A 120 16.59 10.92 4.32
CA GLU A 120 17.10 11.10 5.68
C GLU A 120 15.95 11.10 6.71
N LEU A 121 14.82 11.77 6.41
CA LEU A 121 13.65 11.80 7.28
C LEU A 121 13.04 10.41 7.42
N LEU A 122 12.83 9.69 6.32
CA LEU A 122 12.33 8.32 6.33
C LEU A 122 13.23 7.40 7.16
N ALA A 123 14.56 7.46 6.95
CA ALA A 123 15.52 6.66 7.70
C ALA A 123 15.45 6.94 9.21
N ASN A 124 15.37 8.21 9.62
CA ASN A 124 15.23 8.58 11.01
C ASN A 124 13.92 8.07 11.62
N MET A 125 12.79 8.24 10.90
CA MET A 125 11.49 7.75 11.37
C MET A 125 11.51 6.24 11.57
N MET A 126 12.10 5.47 10.67
CA MET A 126 12.19 4.01 10.76
C MET A 126 13.13 3.55 11.89
N GLN A 127 14.16 4.32 12.22
CA GLN A 127 15.02 4.06 13.39
C GLN A 127 14.27 4.25 14.72
N GLU A 128 13.36 5.21 14.79
CA GLU A 128 12.58 5.51 15.99
C GLU A 128 11.36 4.56 16.18
N LEU A 129 10.94 3.85 15.13
CA LEU A 129 9.76 2.99 15.19
C LEU A 129 9.83 1.92 16.30
N PRO A 130 10.97 1.25 16.60
CA PRO A 130 11.06 0.29 17.69
C PRO A 130 10.79 0.84 19.08
N TYR A 131 10.92 2.16 19.27
CA TYR A 131 10.60 2.83 20.53
C TYR A 131 9.13 3.23 20.64
N ALA A 132 8.44 3.33 19.49
CA ALA A 132 7.04 3.74 19.41
C ALA A 132 6.07 2.57 19.20
N ALA A 133 6.57 1.38 18.85
CA ALA A 133 5.75 0.21 18.51
C ALA A 133 6.45 -1.09 18.90
N HIS A 134 5.67 -2.16 19.10
CA HIS A 134 6.20 -3.49 19.45
C HIS A 134 6.92 -4.17 18.27
N LYS A 135 6.48 -3.88 17.03
CA LYS A 135 7.05 -4.43 15.80
C LYS A 135 7.69 -3.35 14.96
N LYS A 136 8.78 -3.67 14.28
CA LYS A 136 9.46 -2.79 13.32
C LYS A 136 8.98 -3.02 11.88
N HIS A 137 8.64 -4.25 11.55
CA HIS A 137 8.24 -4.68 10.21
C HIS A 137 6.89 -5.39 10.26
N PRO A 138 6.11 -5.39 9.18
CA PRO A 138 4.91 -6.21 9.10
C PRO A 138 5.26 -7.70 9.13
N ASP A 139 4.29 -8.55 9.45
CA ASP A 139 4.44 -10.00 9.37
C ASP A 139 4.35 -10.50 7.94
N LEU A 140 3.60 -9.80 7.09
CA LEU A 140 3.42 -10.12 5.67
C LEU A 140 3.16 -8.89 4.83
N LEU A 141 3.85 -8.79 3.70
CA LEU A 141 3.49 -7.89 2.61
C LEU A 141 2.67 -8.66 1.56
N VAL A 142 1.51 -8.12 1.20
CA VAL A 142 0.67 -8.62 0.11
C VAL A 142 0.71 -7.61 -1.04
N HIS A 143 1.41 -7.94 -2.11
CA HIS A 143 1.46 -7.12 -3.32
C HIS A 143 0.38 -7.54 -4.32
N ILE A 144 -0.48 -6.61 -4.71
CA ILE A 144 -1.46 -6.81 -5.77
C ILE A 144 -0.86 -6.31 -7.08
N ARG A 145 -0.44 -7.25 -7.93
CA ARG A 145 0.07 -6.94 -9.26
C ARG A 145 -1.07 -6.85 -10.26
N VAL A 146 -1.09 -5.79 -11.05
CA VAL A 146 -2.01 -5.61 -12.16
C VAL A 146 -1.24 -5.11 -13.39
N SER A 147 -1.72 -5.45 -14.59
CA SER A 147 -1.23 -4.88 -15.83
C SER A 147 -1.54 -3.38 -15.91
N PHE A 148 -0.82 -2.69 -16.78
CA PHE A 148 -1.08 -1.27 -17.03
C PHE A 148 -2.51 -1.04 -17.55
N GLU A 149 -3.01 -1.93 -18.42
CA GLU A 149 -4.35 -1.91 -18.96
C GLU A 149 -5.41 -2.00 -17.84
N THR A 150 -5.27 -2.97 -16.95
CA THR A 150 -6.17 -3.14 -15.79
C THR A 150 -6.11 -1.94 -14.85
N MET A 151 -4.91 -1.39 -14.61
CA MET A 151 -4.73 -0.17 -13.82
C MET A 151 -5.54 0.98 -14.42
N MET A 152 -5.41 1.23 -15.72
CA MET A 152 -6.10 2.31 -16.42
C MET A 152 -7.61 2.15 -16.39
N GLU A 153 -8.12 0.95 -16.67
CA GLU A 153 -9.55 0.64 -16.58
C GLU A 153 -10.12 0.94 -15.19
N ARG A 154 -9.40 0.55 -14.14
CA ARG A 154 -9.83 0.77 -12.76
C ARG A 154 -9.76 2.23 -12.33
N ILE A 155 -8.75 2.99 -12.77
CA ILE A 155 -8.67 4.44 -12.56
C ILE A 155 -9.85 5.14 -13.24
N GLN A 156 -10.15 4.79 -14.48
CA GLN A 156 -11.29 5.36 -15.21
C GLN A 156 -12.62 5.00 -14.52
N LYS A 157 -12.83 3.73 -14.14
CA LYS A 157 -14.04 3.27 -13.41
C LYS A 157 -14.23 4.02 -12.09
N ARG A 158 -13.15 4.31 -11.36
CA ARG A 158 -13.18 5.07 -10.10
C ARG A 158 -13.60 6.51 -10.28
N GLY A 159 -13.23 7.15 -11.39
CA GLY A 159 -13.75 8.44 -11.84
C GLY A 159 -13.31 9.66 -11.03
N ARG A 160 -12.18 9.63 -10.32
CA ARG A 160 -11.62 10.84 -9.68
C ARG A 160 -11.11 11.77 -10.77
N GLU A 161 -11.66 13.00 -10.83
CA GLU A 161 -11.44 13.96 -11.90
C GLU A 161 -9.95 14.21 -12.19
N TYR A 162 -9.16 14.50 -11.15
CA TYR A 162 -7.74 14.82 -11.27
C TYR A 162 -6.85 13.62 -11.64
N GLU A 163 -7.39 12.41 -11.67
CA GLU A 163 -6.70 11.19 -12.10
C GLU A 163 -7.02 10.79 -13.54
N GLN A 164 -7.95 11.49 -14.20
CA GLN A 164 -8.42 11.15 -15.54
C GLN A 164 -7.53 11.77 -16.63
N LEU A 165 -7.34 11.05 -17.74
CA LEU A 165 -6.55 11.53 -18.87
C LEU A 165 -7.21 12.73 -19.57
N GLU A 166 -8.51 12.89 -19.43
CA GLU A 166 -9.24 14.07 -19.90
C GLU A 166 -8.85 15.33 -19.14
N PHE A 167 -8.48 15.20 -17.86
CA PHE A 167 -7.97 16.29 -17.04
C PHE A 167 -6.51 16.63 -17.40
N ASP A 168 -5.65 15.60 -17.51
CA ASP A 168 -4.24 15.75 -17.88
C ASP A 168 -3.75 14.53 -18.69
N PRO A 169 -3.59 14.64 -20.01
CA PRO A 169 -3.08 13.56 -20.86
C PRO A 169 -1.67 13.07 -20.49
N THR A 170 -0.85 13.88 -19.82
CA THR A 170 0.51 13.49 -19.41
C THR A 170 0.52 12.42 -18.33
N LEU A 171 -0.62 12.22 -17.65
CA LEU A 171 -0.80 11.14 -16.69
C LEU A 171 -0.63 9.75 -17.29
N TYR A 172 -0.82 9.60 -18.61
CA TYR A 172 -0.62 8.31 -19.29
C TYR A 172 0.83 7.80 -19.12
N ASP A 173 1.80 8.63 -19.41
CA ASP A 173 3.20 8.27 -19.28
C ASP A 173 3.61 8.11 -17.82
N TYR A 174 3.10 8.95 -16.94
CA TYR A 174 3.30 8.83 -15.51
C TYR A 174 2.79 7.49 -14.96
N TYR A 175 1.56 7.10 -15.29
CA TYR A 175 0.98 5.85 -14.83
C TYR A 175 1.69 4.63 -15.42
N LYS A 176 2.10 4.71 -16.67
CA LYS A 176 2.87 3.63 -17.33
C LYS A 176 4.21 3.42 -16.64
N GLU A 177 4.95 4.49 -16.39
CA GLU A 177 6.22 4.43 -15.68
C GLU A 177 6.03 3.93 -14.24
N LEU A 178 5.04 4.43 -13.53
CA LEU A 178 4.71 3.98 -12.18
C LEU A 178 4.44 2.48 -12.14
N ASN A 179 3.57 1.97 -13.02
CA ASN A 179 3.22 0.55 -13.04
C ASN A 179 4.44 -0.34 -13.34
N SER A 180 5.32 0.10 -14.25
CA SER A 180 6.52 -0.66 -14.65
C SER A 180 7.53 -0.83 -13.51
N ARG A 181 7.56 0.09 -12.54
CA ARG A 181 8.52 0.05 -11.42
C ARG A 181 8.14 -0.95 -10.33
N TYR A 182 6.88 -1.36 -10.25
CA TYR A 182 6.40 -2.24 -9.17
C TYR A 182 6.97 -3.64 -9.24
N ASP A 183 7.22 -4.19 -10.41
CA ASP A 183 7.78 -5.55 -10.54
C ASP A 183 9.18 -5.60 -9.92
N GLN A 184 10.07 -4.66 -10.25
CA GLN A 184 11.40 -4.59 -9.66
C GLN A 184 11.35 -4.24 -8.17
N TRP A 185 10.50 -3.30 -7.78
CA TRP A 185 10.30 -2.95 -6.37
C TRP A 185 9.90 -4.18 -5.53
N TYR A 186 8.98 -5.01 -6.05
CA TYR A 186 8.57 -6.22 -5.34
C TYR A 186 9.71 -7.23 -5.22
N GLU A 187 10.51 -7.43 -6.28
CA GLU A 187 11.66 -8.33 -6.22
C GLU A 187 12.69 -7.86 -5.18
N ASP A 188 12.97 -6.58 -5.11
CA ASP A 188 13.93 -5.97 -4.20
C ASP A 188 13.45 -5.87 -2.75
N TYR A 189 12.14 -5.93 -2.51
CA TYR A 189 11.56 -5.86 -1.17
C TYR A 189 11.98 -7.07 -0.33
N ASN A 190 12.58 -6.81 0.84
CA ASN A 190 13.10 -7.85 1.74
C ASN A 190 12.89 -7.55 3.24
N GLU A 191 12.02 -6.58 3.56
CA GLU A 191 11.77 -6.15 4.94
C GLU A 191 10.88 -7.12 5.73
N SER A 192 10.12 -7.95 5.04
CA SER A 192 9.26 -9.00 5.61
C SER A 192 9.02 -10.13 4.62
N PRO A 193 8.43 -11.26 5.04
CA PRO A 193 7.79 -12.20 4.12
C PRO A 193 6.83 -11.48 3.19
N LYS A 194 6.71 -11.97 1.95
CA LYS A 194 5.87 -11.35 0.91
C LYS A 194 5.13 -12.37 0.08
N ILE A 195 3.98 -11.99 -0.46
CA ILE A 195 3.21 -12.73 -1.45
C ILE A 195 2.73 -11.78 -2.54
N GLN A 196 2.67 -12.26 -3.78
CA GLN A 196 2.09 -11.50 -4.90
C GLN A 196 0.77 -12.12 -5.33
N ILE A 197 -0.25 -11.29 -5.45
CA ILE A 197 -1.58 -11.65 -5.97
C ILE A 197 -1.70 -11.13 -7.40
N ASP A 198 -2.03 -12.02 -8.32
CA ASP A 198 -2.33 -11.67 -9.71
C ASP A 198 -3.73 -11.05 -9.80
N GLY A 199 -3.77 -9.72 -9.79
CA GLY A 199 -5.01 -8.96 -9.80
C GLY A 199 -5.68 -8.85 -11.19
N ASP A 200 -4.99 -9.28 -12.25
CA ASP A 200 -5.61 -9.43 -13.58
C ASP A 200 -6.42 -10.72 -13.65
N ARG A 201 -5.87 -11.81 -13.11
CA ARG A 201 -6.57 -13.12 -13.06
C ARG A 201 -7.65 -13.16 -11.99
N LEU A 202 -7.40 -12.58 -10.83
CA LEU A 202 -8.27 -12.64 -9.66
C LEU A 202 -8.95 -11.29 -9.42
N ASN A 203 -10.12 -11.09 -10.06
CA ASN A 203 -10.95 -9.92 -9.80
C ASN A 203 -11.76 -10.09 -8.50
N PHE A 204 -11.08 -10.07 -7.37
CA PHE A 204 -11.66 -10.31 -6.04
C PHE A 204 -12.68 -9.25 -5.60
N VAL A 205 -12.78 -8.12 -6.30
CA VAL A 205 -13.77 -7.07 -6.00
C VAL A 205 -15.16 -7.48 -6.52
N ASP A 206 -15.23 -7.96 -7.76
CA ASP A 206 -16.49 -8.24 -8.44
C ASP A 206 -16.84 -9.76 -8.48
N ASP A 207 -15.87 -10.65 -8.21
CA ASP A 207 -16.03 -12.10 -8.23
C ASP A 207 -15.77 -12.73 -6.85
N ALA A 208 -16.82 -13.38 -6.30
CA ALA A 208 -16.75 -14.02 -5.00
C ALA A 208 -15.78 -15.22 -4.97
N ALA A 209 -15.70 -16.01 -6.04
CA ALA A 209 -14.79 -17.15 -6.11
C ALA A 209 -13.32 -16.69 -6.16
N ALA A 210 -13.02 -15.62 -6.90
CA ALA A 210 -11.70 -15.00 -6.91
C ALA A 210 -11.36 -14.41 -5.54
N ARG A 211 -12.33 -13.84 -4.84
CA ARG A 211 -12.15 -13.34 -3.45
C ARG A 211 -11.77 -14.45 -2.50
N ASP A 212 -12.51 -15.55 -2.51
CA ASP A 212 -12.27 -16.72 -1.66
C ASP A 212 -10.87 -17.30 -1.94
N GLU A 213 -10.46 -17.36 -3.22
CA GLU A 213 -9.11 -17.79 -3.58
C GLU A 213 -8.02 -16.87 -3.05
N VAL A 214 -8.19 -15.54 -3.17
CA VAL A 214 -7.21 -14.56 -2.64
C VAL A 214 -7.07 -14.69 -1.12
N ILE A 215 -8.18 -14.78 -0.40
CA ILE A 215 -8.17 -14.96 1.06
C ILE A 215 -7.46 -16.25 1.43
N ARG A 216 -7.78 -17.37 0.77
CA ARG A 216 -7.12 -18.67 1.01
C ARG A 216 -5.60 -18.60 0.80
N LEU A 217 -5.14 -17.97 -0.29
CA LEU A 217 -3.71 -17.82 -0.59
C LEU A 217 -2.99 -17.01 0.51
N ILE A 218 -3.64 -15.97 1.02
CA ILE A 218 -3.08 -15.13 2.09
C ILE A 218 -3.05 -15.90 3.41
N ASP A 219 -4.13 -16.62 3.76
CA ASP A 219 -4.19 -17.47 4.97
C ASP A 219 -3.08 -18.53 4.96
N GLU A 220 -2.90 -19.22 3.83
CA GLU A 220 -1.82 -20.21 3.66
C GLU A 220 -0.44 -19.58 3.86
N LYS A 221 -0.24 -18.37 3.33
CA LYS A 221 1.03 -17.66 3.50
C LYS A 221 1.25 -17.18 4.94
N ILE A 222 0.22 -16.71 5.62
CA ILE A 222 0.29 -16.37 7.06
C ILE A 222 0.73 -17.59 7.87
N LEU A 223 0.13 -18.76 7.62
CA LEU A 223 0.48 -20.01 8.32
C LEU A 223 1.90 -20.50 8.01
N GLU A 224 2.41 -20.21 6.82
CA GLU A 224 3.79 -20.58 6.43
C GLU A 224 4.85 -19.75 7.18
N VAL A 225 4.55 -18.48 7.49
CA VAL A 225 5.52 -17.53 8.03
C VAL A 225 5.44 -17.35 9.56
N GLN A 226 4.45 -17.95 10.22
CA GLN A 226 4.34 -18.08 11.68
C GLN A 226 5.12 -19.27 12.22
#